data_9f433be96dd8a1e36cbf87ab1008af59
#
_entry.id   9f433be96dd8a1e36cbf87ab1008af59
#
_cell.length_a   1.000
_cell.length_b   1.000
_cell.length_c   1.000
_cell.angle_alpha   90.00
_cell.angle_beta   90.00
_cell.angle_gamma   90.00
#
_symmetry.space_group_name_H-M   'P 1'
#
loop_
_entity.id
_entity.type
_entity.pdbx_description
1 polymer ?
#
loop_
_entity_poly.entity_id
_entity_poly.type
_entity_poly.pdbx_seq_one_letter_code
_entity_poly.pdbx_strand_id
1 'polypeptide(L)'
;MIKLIRKRLFLKLFVICFLIIFNVQAVEFRGAAVETYKGAYSKKKVNEKMQIAKDKACQNAFKKFVQSMESSKRTIFISIQDQIYANLSEYMVCDRVVDEQIDKKQKKVSVVMKANIDITRLDIEINKSSKVFDTKSSDKSKLAMIFFSRTVDSQRAFDERVTNVEKKTKGIDINEEETSSGISSTTTETNVSETGGSKLKKRDVTEYIVDDNDTTKLEANMKEIFTKSRFEPVSGPRQVRRKWRSLKTEIVDSLENGGGIPEEVQWEIEDLMAEKNVNYVVFAYFDVGISETDKSNGNTVVPVALTKAEIIKLGSGDPVSLGTIGGINEKRGGINYDEAKNNSIAAVSKRTARDLVALINSKGIN
;
A
#
# COMPACT_ATOMS: atom_id res chain seq x y z
N MET A 1 16.98 -18.01 -54.31
CA MET A 1 17.18 -18.31 -52.88
C MET A 1 16.92 -17.11 -51.95
N ILE A 2 17.39 -15.92 -52.27
CA ILE A 2 17.24 -14.69 -51.43
C ILE A 2 15.79 -14.24 -51.22
N LYS A 3 14.89 -14.38 -52.18
CA LYS A 3 13.46 -14.01 -52.05
C LYS A 3 12.68 -14.90 -51.05
N LEU A 4 13.06 -16.15 -50.87
CA LEU A 4 12.42 -17.08 -49.95
C LEU A 4 12.81 -16.79 -48.50
N ILE A 5 14.06 -16.36 -48.27
CA ILE A 5 14.58 -16.00 -46.94
C ILE A 5 13.89 -14.70 -46.43
N ARG A 6 13.71 -13.70 -47.30
CA ARG A 6 12.98 -12.47 -46.95
C ARG A 6 11.53 -12.71 -46.57
N LYS A 7 10.80 -13.59 -47.25
CA LYS A 7 9.41 -13.94 -46.89
C LYS A 7 9.32 -14.65 -45.54
N ARG A 8 10.26 -15.55 -45.23
CA ARG A 8 10.27 -16.24 -43.92
C ARG A 8 10.67 -15.30 -42.76
N LEU A 9 11.54 -14.33 -43.02
CA LEU A 9 11.93 -13.33 -42.04
C LEU A 9 10.76 -12.35 -41.71
N PHE A 10 10.04 -11.91 -42.75
CA PHE A 10 8.87 -11.05 -42.62
C PHE A 10 7.71 -11.73 -41.89
N LEU A 11 7.49 -13.01 -42.14
CA LEU A 11 6.48 -13.81 -41.46
C LEU A 11 6.81 -14.03 -39.98
N LYS A 12 8.07 -14.23 -39.62
CA LYS A 12 8.54 -14.36 -38.25
C LYS A 12 8.44 -13.03 -37.51
N LEU A 13 8.76 -11.90 -38.15
CA LEU A 13 8.63 -10.57 -37.56
C LEU A 13 7.15 -10.20 -37.33
N PHE A 14 6.24 -10.57 -38.24
CA PHE A 14 4.81 -10.36 -38.12
C PHE A 14 4.19 -11.18 -36.97
N VAL A 15 4.64 -12.42 -36.77
CA VAL A 15 4.21 -13.29 -35.66
C VAL A 15 4.72 -12.77 -34.29
N ILE A 16 5.93 -12.20 -34.24
CA ILE A 16 6.47 -11.60 -33.01
C ILE A 16 5.72 -10.32 -32.65
N CYS A 17 5.35 -9.47 -33.61
CA CYS A 17 4.53 -8.29 -33.37
C CYS A 17 3.10 -8.61 -32.89
N PHE A 18 2.54 -9.78 -33.25
CA PHE A 18 1.20 -10.18 -32.83
C PHE A 18 1.15 -10.80 -31.43
N LEU A 19 2.31 -11.13 -30.84
CA LEU A 19 2.42 -11.70 -29.47
C LEU A 19 2.60 -10.62 -28.38
N ILE A 20 2.72 -9.34 -28.74
CA ILE A 20 2.60 -8.24 -27.78
C ILE A 20 1.11 -7.94 -27.60
N ILE A 21 0.35 -8.92 -27.13
CA ILE A 21 -0.98 -8.70 -26.56
C ILE A 21 -0.71 -7.93 -25.28
N PHE A 22 -0.96 -6.62 -25.30
CA PHE A 22 -1.07 -5.82 -24.09
C PHE A 22 -2.05 -6.54 -23.17
N ASN A 23 -1.55 -7.10 -22.07
CA ASN A 23 -2.38 -7.56 -20.99
C ASN A 23 -3.10 -6.33 -20.42
N VAL A 24 -4.24 -5.97 -21.01
CA VAL A 24 -5.16 -5.02 -20.40
C VAL A 24 -5.67 -5.70 -19.13
N GLN A 25 -5.20 -5.23 -17.97
CA GLN A 25 -5.70 -5.68 -16.70
C GLN A 25 -7.13 -5.12 -16.52
N ALA A 26 -8.10 -5.82 -17.06
CA ALA A 26 -9.51 -5.55 -16.80
C ALA A 26 -9.94 -6.34 -15.56
N VAL A 27 -10.52 -5.64 -14.59
CA VAL A 27 -11.08 -6.25 -13.38
C VAL A 27 -12.59 -6.28 -13.48
N GLU A 28 -13.17 -7.42 -13.14
CA GLU A 28 -14.61 -7.65 -13.21
C GLU A 28 -15.32 -7.25 -11.93
N PHE A 29 -16.37 -6.46 -12.06
CA PHE A 29 -17.28 -6.14 -10.97
C PHE A 29 -18.73 -6.43 -11.36
N ARG A 30 -19.55 -6.77 -10.36
CA ARG A 30 -20.99 -6.98 -10.55
C ARG A 30 -21.76 -5.89 -9.84
N GLY A 31 -22.67 -5.26 -10.58
CA GLY A 31 -23.64 -4.30 -10.04
C GLY A 31 -25.06 -4.81 -10.23
N ALA A 32 -25.92 -4.49 -9.29
CA ALA A 32 -27.34 -4.80 -9.34
C ALA A 32 -28.16 -3.51 -9.25
N ALA A 33 -29.30 -3.47 -9.92
CA ALA A 33 -30.27 -2.41 -9.79
C ALA A 33 -31.69 -2.94 -9.92
N VAL A 34 -32.63 -2.23 -9.28
CA VAL A 34 -34.05 -2.54 -9.30
C VAL A 34 -34.80 -1.26 -9.70
N GLU A 35 -35.71 -1.37 -10.68
CA GLU A 35 -36.59 -0.29 -11.12
C GLU A 35 -38.05 -0.70 -10.97
N THR A 36 -38.91 0.27 -10.69
CA THR A 36 -40.34 0.06 -10.59
C THR A 36 -41.07 0.72 -11.74
N TYR A 37 -42.15 0.11 -12.22
CA TYR A 37 -43.02 0.72 -13.22
C TYR A 37 -44.43 0.92 -12.68
N LYS A 38 -45.09 2.01 -13.12
CA LYS A 38 -46.45 2.37 -12.68
C LYS A 38 -47.52 1.94 -13.71
N GLY A 39 -48.70 1.59 -13.21
CA GLY A 39 -49.87 1.24 -14.05
C GLY A 39 -49.90 -0.23 -14.46
N ALA A 40 -50.67 -0.53 -15.52
CA ALA A 40 -50.79 -1.87 -16.07
C ALA A 40 -49.48 -2.32 -16.75
N TYR A 41 -49.24 -3.64 -16.77
CA TYR A 41 -48.13 -4.24 -17.48
C TYR A 41 -48.16 -3.88 -18.97
N SER A 42 -47.06 -3.37 -19.46
CA SER A 42 -46.85 -3.10 -20.89
C SER A 42 -45.39 -3.45 -21.22
N LYS A 43 -45.18 -4.25 -22.28
CA LYS A 43 -43.84 -4.60 -22.75
C LYS A 43 -42.94 -3.37 -22.97
N LYS A 44 -43.50 -2.30 -23.58
CA LYS A 44 -42.73 -1.07 -23.82
C LYS A 44 -42.23 -0.44 -22.52
N LYS A 45 -43.11 -0.26 -21.53
CA LYS A 45 -42.75 0.32 -20.21
C LYS A 45 -41.74 -0.55 -19.44
N VAL A 46 -41.89 -1.88 -19.50
CA VAL A 46 -41.00 -2.80 -18.86
C VAL A 46 -39.62 -2.73 -19.51
N ASN A 47 -39.54 -2.71 -20.84
CA ASN A 47 -38.27 -2.59 -21.56
C ASN A 47 -37.54 -1.26 -21.28
N GLU A 48 -38.28 -0.13 -21.22
CA GLU A 48 -37.73 1.16 -20.84
C GLU A 48 -37.13 1.11 -19.42
N LYS A 49 -37.87 0.54 -18.46
CA LYS A 49 -37.37 0.38 -17.08
C LYS A 49 -36.22 -0.61 -16.97
N MET A 50 -36.22 -1.65 -17.80
CA MET A 50 -35.14 -2.62 -17.89
C MET A 50 -33.84 -1.94 -18.37
N GLN A 51 -33.93 -1.06 -19.38
CA GLN A 51 -32.75 -0.32 -19.84
C GLN A 51 -32.22 0.60 -18.75
N ILE A 52 -33.07 1.34 -18.06
CA ILE A 52 -32.67 2.18 -16.92
C ILE A 52 -32.03 1.33 -15.80
N ALA A 53 -32.58 0.15 -15.52
CA ALA A 53 -32.01 -0.76 -14.53
C ALA A 53 -30.62 -1.26 -14.95
N LYS A 54 -30.42 -1.58 -16.25
CA LYS A 54 -29.11 -1.97 -16.79
C LYS A 54 -28.08 -0.86 -16.60
N ASP A 55 -28.41 0.37 -16.98
CA ASP A 55 -27.52 1.53 -16.85
C ASP A 55 -27.15 1.79 -15.37
N LYS A 56 -28.12 1.73 -14.47
CA LYS A 56 -27.89 1.84 -13.03
C LYS A 56 -27.07 0.69 -12.46
N ALA A 57 -27.29 -0.53 -12.92
CA ALA A 57 -26.50 -1.70 -12.50
C ALA A 57 -25.03 -1.53 -12.92
N CYS A 58 -24.78 -1.01 -14.13
CA CYS A 58 -23.43 -0.70 -14.59
C CYS A 58 -22.76 0.38 -13.72
N GLN A 59 -23.47 1.47 -13.42
CA GLN A 59 -22.96 2.50 -12.52
C GLN A 59 -22.68 1.95 -11.11
N ASN A 60 -23.53 1.07 -10.60
CA ASN A 60 -23.33 0.44 -9.29
C ASN A 60 -22.12 -0.53 -9.28
N ALA A 61 -21.85 -1.22 -10.40
CA ALA A 61 -20.63 -2.01 -10.56
C ALA A 61 -19.39 -1.12 -10.46
N PHE A 62 -19.39 0.02 -11.15
CA PHE A 62 -18.29 0.97 -11.09
C PHE A 62 -18.14 1.60 -9.70
N LYS A 63 -19.23 1.96 -9.03
CA LYS A 63 -19.19 2.45 -7.64
C LYS A 63 -18.54 1.46 -6.68
N LYS A 64 -18.83 0.15 -6.80
CA LYS A 64 -18.18 -0.90 -6.00
C LYS A 64 -16.68 -0.97 -6.27
N PHE A 65 -16.27 -0.85 -7.54
CA PHE A 65 -14.86 -0.77 -7.88
C PHE A 65 -14.19 0.45 -7.22
N VAL A 66 -14.80 1.64 -7.31
CA VAL A 66 -14.27 2.85 -6.65
C VAL A 66 -14.15 2.66 -5.14
N GLN A 67 -15.11 1.97 -4.51
CA GLN A 67 -15.05 1.64 -3.08
C GLN A 67 -13.91 0.68 -2.74
N SER A 68 -13.51 -0.18 -3.67
CA SER A 68 -12.38 -1.11 -3.50
C SER A 68 -11.01 -0.50 -3.80
N MET A 69 -10.98 0.72 -4.36
CA MET A 69 -9.72 1.43 -4.59
C MET A 69 -9.00 1.73 -3.28
N GLU A 70 -7.67 1.77 -3.33
CA GLU A 70 -6.84 2.31 -2.26
C GLU A 70 -7.27 3.76 -1.94
N SER A 71 -7.24 4.13 -0.65
CA SER A 71 -7.71 5.45 -0.17
C SER A 71 -7.04 6.60 -0.91
N SER A 72 -5.76 6.46 -1.21
CA SER A 72 -4.95 7.40 -1.96
C SER A 72 -5.51 7.66 -3.37
N LYS A 73 -5.72 6.61 -4.15
CA LYS A 73 -6.30 6.72 -5.49
C LYS A 73 -7.72 7.25 -5.46
N ARG A 74 -8.50 6.84 -4.46
CA ARG A 74 -9.88 7.29 -4.28
C ARG A 74 -9.96 8.79 -4.04
N THR A 75 -9.05 9.36 -3.25
CA THR A 75 -9.01 10.81 -2.99
C THR A 75 -8.80 11.59 -4.27
N ILE A 76 -7.85 11.17 -5.12
CA ILE A 76 -7.62 11.81 -6.42
C ILE A 76 -8.82 11.58 -7.35
N PHE A 77 -9.36 10.35 -7.39
CA PHE A 77 -10.54 10.03 -8.18
C PHE A 77 -11.73 10.94 -7.85
N ILE A 78 -11.99 11.23 -6.58
CA ILE A 78 -13.08 12.11 -6.14
C ILE A 78 -12.97 13.51 -6.79
N SER A 79 -11.75 14.02 -6.98
CA SER A 79 -11.53 15.34 -7.60
C SER A 79 -11.87 15.38 -9.09
N ILE A 80 -11.90 14.22 -9.77
CA ILE A 80 -12.20 14.08 -11.21
C ILE A 80 -13.42 13.21 -11.50
N GLN A 81 -14.14 12.80 -10.46
CA GLN A 81 -15.23 11.83 -10.59
C GLN A 81 -16.28 12.26 -11.61
N ASP A 82 -16.65 13.54 -11.67
CA ASP A 82 -17.65 14.04 -12.60
C ASP A 82 -17.21 13.88 -14.06
N GLN A 83 -15.92 14.12 -14.34
CA GLN A 83 -15.33 13.89 -15.66
C GLN A 83 -15.35 12.40 -16.04
N ILE A 84 -14.98 11.52 -15.10
CA ILE A 84 -14.99 10.07 -15.32
C ILE A 84 -16.41 9.54 -15.51
N TYR A 85 -17.38 9.99 -14.68
CA TYR A 85 -18.77 9.55 -14.83
C TYR A 85 -19.41 10.06 -16.11
N ALA A 86 -19.04 11.25 -16.61
CA ALA A 86 -19.52 11.77 -17.88
C ALA A 86 -19.03 10.92 -19.08
N ASN A 87 -17.88 10.26 -18.97
CA ASN A 87 -17.25 9.47 -20.03
C ASN A 87 -17.05 7.99 -19.58
N LEU A 88 -17.98 7.45 -18.79
CA LEU A 88 -17.83 6.14 -18.16
C LEU A 88 -17.57 5.00 -19.17
N SER A 89 -18.13 5.08 -20.37
CA SER A 89 -17.92 4.10 -21.44
C SER A 89 -16.48 4.01 -21.95
N GLU A 90 -15.64 5.00 -21.68
CA GLU A 90 -14.21 4.95 -22.03
C GLU A 90 -13.40 4.10 -21.05
N TYR A 91 -13.88 3.96 -19.82
CA TYR A 91 -13.19 3.29 -18.71
C TYR A 91 -13.79 1.93 -18.36
N MET A 92 -14.98 1.63 -18.88
CA MET A 92 -15.71 0.42 -18.52
C MET A 92 -16.53 -0.12 -19.68
N VAL A 93 -16.47 -1.42 -19.89
CA VAL A 93 -17.37 -2.16 -20.77
C VAL A 93 -18.37 -2.93 -19.90
N CYS A 94 -19.66 -2.65 -20.08
CA CYS A 94 -20.74 -3.22 -19.29
C CYS A 94 -21.83 -3.75 -20.23
N ASP A 95 -21.57 -4.88 -20.87
CA ASP A 95 -22.42 -5.46 -21.91
C ASP A 95 -23.07 -6.80 -21.50
N ARG A 96 -22.59 -7.40 -20.41
CA ARG A 96 -23.02 -8.75 -20.00
C ARG A 96 -24.05 -8.71 -18.89
N VAL A 97 -25.27 -9.13 -19.22
CA VAL A 97 -26.32 -9.42 -18.23
C VAL A 97 -26.02 -10.75 -17.55
N VAL A 98 -25.96 -10.74 -16.23
CA VAL A 98 -25.77 -11.94 -15.39
C VAL A 98 -27.12 -12.52 -14.99
N ASP A 99 -28.05 -11.65 -14.60
CA ASP A 99 -29.41 -12.03 -14.21
C ASP A 99 -30.39 -10.91 -14.54
N GLU A 100 -31.58 -11.30 -14.92
CA GLU A 100 -32.68 -10.38 -15.30
C GLU A 100 -34.01 -10.95 -14.86
N GLN A 101 -34.75 -10.24 -14.02
CA GLN A 101 -35.98 -10.69 -13.44
C GLN A 101 -37.09 -9.62 -13.59
N ILE A 102 -38.30 -10.05 -13.92
CA ILE A 102 -39.48 -9.21 -13.99
C ILE A 102 -40.52 -9.75 -13.00
N ASP A 103 -40.74 -8.98 -11.93
CA ASP A 103 -41.85 -9.26 -11.00
C ASP A 103 -43.07 -8.44 -11.37
N LYS A 104 -44.06 -9.11 -12.02
CA LYS A 104 -45.32 -8.49 -12.43
C LYS A 104 -46.22 -8.13 -11.25
N LYS A 105 -46.11 -8.86 -10.11
CA LYS A 105 -46.94 -8.60 -8.93
C LYS A 105 -46.47 -7.34 -8.21
N GLN A 106 -45.16 -7.23 -8.02
CA GLN A 106 -44.54 -6.06 -7.37
C GLN A 106 -44.26 -4.91 -8.36
N LYS A 107 -44.49 -5.12 -9.66
CA LYS A 107 -44.22 -4.14 -10.74
C LYS A 107 -42.75 -3.68 -10.72
N LYS A 108 -41.84 -4.64 -10.54
CA LYS A 108 -40.37 -4.42 -10.44
C LYS A 108 -39.65 -5.13 -11.57
N VAL A 109 -38.57 -4.53 -12.02
CA VAL A 109 -37.57 -5.16 -12.86
C VAL A 109 -36.24 -5.12 -12.11
N SER A 110 -35.55 -6.25 -12.03
CA SER A 110 -34.24 -6.38 -11.37
C SER A 110 -33.22 -6.86 -12.38
N VAL A 111 -32.04 -6.25 -12.38
CA VAL A 111 -30.98 -6.62 -13.31
C VAL A 111 -29.66 -6.69 -12.54
N VAL A 112 -28.85 -7.71 -12.86
CA VAL A 112 -27.47 -7.82 -12.44
C VAL A 112 -26.57 -7.76 -13.69
N MET A 113 -25.72 -6.76 -13.76
CA MET A 113 -24.76 -6.57 -14.84
C MET A 113 -23.34 -6.89 -14.40
N LYS A 114 -22.53 -7.38 -15.33
CA LYS A 114 -21.09 -7.57 -15.20
C LYS A 114 -20.38 -6.48 -15.96
N ALA A 115 -19.49 -5.77 -15.28
CA ALA A 115 -18.67 -4.71 -15.84
C ALA A 115 -17.19 -5.10 -15.82
N ASN A 116 -16.52 -4.89 -16.92
CA ASN A 116 -15.07 -5.01 -17.08
C ASN A 116 -14.49 -3.61 -17.07
N ILE A 117 -13.67 -3.30 -16.06
CA ILE A 117 -13.11 -1.97 -15.85
C ILE A 117 -11.65 -1.95 -16.31
N ASP A 118 -11.31 -1.01 -17.19
CA ASP A 118 -9.95 -0.76 -17.65
C ASP A 118 -9.19 0.08 -16.62
N ILE A 119 -8.53 -0.66 -15.70
CA ILE A 119 -7.73 -0.03 -14.63
C ILE A 119 -6.59 0.79 -15.22
N THR A 120 -5.97 0.34 -16.29
CA THR A 120 -4.82 1.01 -16.90
C THR A 120 -5.19 2.40 -17.39
N ARG A 121 -6.31 2.50 -18.10
CA ARG A 121 -6.81 3.78 -18.61
C ARG A 121 -7.25 4.72 -17.48
N LEU A 122 -7.92 4.16 -16.47
CA LEU A 122 -8.34 4.93 -15.30
C LEU A 122 -7.14 5.43 -14.46
N ASP A 123 -6.12 4.60 -14.27
CA ASP A 123 -4.89 4.98 -13.58
C ASP A 123 -4.13 6.09 -14.32
N ILE A 124 -4.14 6.07 -15.66
CA ILE A 124 -3.57 7.16 -16.46
C ILE A 124 -4.30 8.47 -16.18
N GLU A 125 -5.63 8.46 -16.12
CA GLU A 125 -6.43 9.66 -15.90
C GLU A 125 -6.31 10.19 -14.46
N ILE A 126 -6.32 9.30 -13.47
CA ILE A 126 -6.05 9.63 -12.08
C ILE A 126 -4.65 10.26 -11.95
N ASN A 127 -3.64 9.68 -12.60
CA ASN A 127 -2.28 10.20 -12.55
C ASN A 127 -2.15 11.56 -13.24
N LYS A 128 -2.81 11.80 -14.38
CA LYS A 128 -2.84 13.11 -15.04
C LYS A 128 -3.44 14.21 -14.17
N SER A 129 -4.48 13.85 -13.42
CA SER A 129 -5.22 14.78 -12.57
C SER A 129 -4.56 15.01 -11.22
N SER A 130 -3.52 14.25 -10.91
CA SER A 130 -2.68 14.50 -9.75
C SER A 130 -1.94 15.83 -9.97
N LYS A 131 -2.11 16.80 -9.07
CA LYS A 131 -1.47 18.13 -9.13
C LYS A 131 0.05 18.08 -9.23
N VAL A 132 0.68 16.97 -8.85
CA VAL A 132 2.13 16.72 -9.04
C VAL A 132 2.52 16.72 -10.51
N PHE A 133 1.59 16.40 -11.42
CA PHE A 133 1.86 16.36 -12.86
C PHE A 133 1.67 17.70 -13.56
N ASP A 134 0.95 18.66 -12.95
CA ASP A 134 0.66 19.96 -13.56
C ASP A 134 1.79 21.00 -13.40
N THR A 135 2.76 20.73 -12.54
CA THR A 135 3.93 21.61 -12.44
C THR A 135 4.82 21.40 -13.67
N LYS A 136 4.79 22.38 -14.58
CA LYS A 136 5.71 22.50 -15.73
C LYS A 136 7.18 22.69 -15.32
N SER A 137 7.51 22.56 -14.03
CA SER A 137 8.87 22.66 -13.53
C SER A 137 9.61 21.38 -13.92
N SER A 138 10.70 21.52 -14.66
CA SER A 138 11.61 20.44 -15.03
C SER A 138 12.30 19.83 -13.81
N ASP A 139 12.25 20.50 -12.67
CA ASP A 139 12.93 20.09 -11.44
C ASP A 139 12.01 19.23 -10.57
N LYS A 140 12.47 18.00 -10.32
CA LYS A 140 11.80 17.10 -9.41
C LYS A 140 11.91 17.61 -7.99
N SER A 141 10.81 17.59 -7.24
CA SER A 141 10.82 17.94 -5.82
C SER A 141 11.63 16.92 -5.02
N LYS A 142 12.63 17.41 -4.28
CA LYS A 142 13.44 16.55 -3.39
C LYS A 142 12.63 16.13 -2.18
N LEU A 143 12.60 14.83 -1.91
CA LEU A 143 11.92 14.24 -0.78
C LEU A 143 12.92 13.42 0.06
N ALA A 144 13.22 13.90 1.27
CA ALA A 144 14.06 13.18 2.20
C ALA A 144 13.27 12.14 2.98
N MET A 145 13.87 10.98 3.15
CA MET A 145 13.28 9.85 3.86
C MET A 145 14.06 9.59 5.17
N ILE A 146 13.35 9.59 6.29
CA ILE A 146 13.86 9.25 7.63
C ILE A 146 12.98 8.13 8.16
N PHE A 147 13.41 6.89 7.93
CA PHE A 147 12.65 5.70 8.26
C PHE A 147 13.35 4.88 9.32
N PHE A 148 12.56 4.22 10.14
CA PHE A 148 13.02 3.24 11.12
C PHE A 148 12.12 2.02 11.10
N SER A 149 12.72 0.87 11.28
CA SER A 149 12.03 -0.39 11.57
C SER A 149 12.44 -0.85 12.96
N ARG A 150 11.46 -1.20 13.77
CA ARG A 150 11.70 -1.84 15.05
C ARG A 150 11.02 -3.19 15.10
N THR A 151 11.74 -4.17 15.59
CA THR A 151 11.23 -5.53 15.75
C THR A 151 10.86 -5.75 17.21
N VAL A 152 9.72 -6.39 17.43
CA VAL A 152 9.34 -6.84 18.78
C VAL A 152 10.31 -7.93 19.21
N ASP A 153 11.16 -7.62 20.19
CA ASP A 153 12.11 -8.59 20.76
C ASP A 153 11.41 -9.51 21.75
N SER A 154 10.64 -8.93 22.67
CA SER A 154 9.84 -9.70 23.61
C SER A 154 8.51 -9.06 23.90
N GLN A 155 7.50 -9.89 24.14
CA GLN A 155 6.20 -9.46 24.58
C GLN A 155 5.80 -10.21 25.85
N ARG A 156 5.52 -9.48 26.93
CA ARG A 156 5.07 -10.03 28.20
C ARG A 156 3.64 -9.59 28.45
N ALA A 157 2.73 -10.54 28.48
CA ALA A 157 1.34 -10.31 28.89
C ALA A 157 1.10 -10.90 30.27
N PHE A 158 0.63 -10.07 31.19
CA PHE A 158 0.24 -10.51 32.54
C PHE A 158 -1.27 -10.56 32.64
N ASP A 159 -1.82 -11.74 32.88
CA ASP A 159 -3.26 -11.91 33.12
C ASP A 159 -3.52 -11.97 34.65
N GLU A 160 -4.64 -11.42 35.09
CA GLU A 160 -5.10 -11.48 36.49
C GLU A 160 -5.34 -12.93 36.97
N ARG A 161 -5.41 -13.89 36.05
CA ARG A 161 -5.68 -15.29 36.30
C ARG A 161 -4.48 -16.21 36.41
N VAL A 162 -3.26 -15.69 36.70
CA VAL A 162 -2.18 -16.58 37.13
C VAL A 162 -1.22 -17.11 36.04
N THR A 163 -1.27 -16.64 34.80
CA THR A 163 -0.32 -17.12 33.78
C THR A 163 0.50 -15.97 33.20
N ASN A 164 1.81 -15.99 33.37
CA ASN A 164 2.75 -15.14 32.65
C ASN A 164 3.18 -15.88 31.38
N VAL A 165 2.90 -15.32 30.21
CA VAL A 165 3.40 -15.86 28.95
C VAL A 165 4.51 -14.95 28.46
N GLU A 166 5.75 -15.40 28.52
CA GLU A 166 6.91 -14.71 27.95
C GLU A 166 7.23 -15.35 26.60
N LYS A 167 7.16 -14.56 25.53
CA LYS A 167 7.59 -14.97 24.20
C LYS A 167 8.90 -14.24 23.88
N LYS A 168 10.00 -14.95 23.83
CA LYS A 168 11.30 -14.42 23.39
C LYS A 168 11.60 -14.92 21.98
N THR A 169 11.82 -14.00 21.06
CA THR A 169 12.37 -14.31 19.75
C THR A 169 13.89 -14.08 19.82
N LYS A 170 14.68 -15.15 19.84
CA LYS A 170 16.14 -15.00 19.70
C LYS A 170 16.45 -14.76 18.23
N GLY A 171 16.93 -13.56 17.92
CA GLY A 171 17.65 -13.29 16.68
C GLY A 171 19.01 -14.02 16.77
N ILE A 172 19.30 -14.86 15.78
CA ILE A 172 20.63 -15.45 15.66
C ILE A 172 21.42 -14.50 14.77
N ASP A 173 22.45 -13.87 15.34
CA ASP A 173 23.48 -13.20 14.56
C ASP A 173 24.25 -14.26 13.75
N ILE A 174 24.13 -14.21 12.46
CA ILE A 174 24.89 -15.05 11.55
C ILE A 174 26.23 -14.34 11.33
N ASN A 175 27.27 -14.76 12.05
CA ASN A 175 28.63 -14.50 11.63
C ASN A 175 28.90 -15.38 10.39
N GLU A 176 29.09 -14.76 9.24
CA GLU A 176 29.56 -15.41 8.02
C GLU A 176 31.04 -15.86 8.22
N GLU A 177 31.25 -17.08 8.68
CA GLU A 177 32.46 -17.82 8.38
C GLU A 177 32.13 -18.80 7.25
N GLU A 178 32.77 -18.56 6.10
CA GLU A 178 32.73 -19.47 4.94
C GLU A 178 33.34 -20.81 5.33
N THR A 179 32.48 -21.82 5.49
CA THR A 179 32.93 -23.21 5.35
C THR A 179 31.99 -23.93 4.37
N SER A 180 32.60 -24.40 3.33
CA SER A 180 32.01 -25.20 2.26
C SER A 180 31.27 -26.42 2.82
N SER A 181 30.02 -26.56 2.38
CA SER A 181 29.09 -27.70 2.51
C SER A 181 28.14 -27.66 3.71
N GLY A 182 26.89 -27.35 3.40
CA GLY A 182 25.76 -27.63 4.27
C GLY A 182 24.72 -26.52 4.28
N ILE A 183 23.55 -26.80 3.73
CA ILE A 183 22.36 -25.97 3.87
C ILE A 183 21.96 -26.01 5.36
N SER A 184 22.25 -24.95 6.13
CA SER A 184 21.74 -24.84 7.49
C SER A 184 20.36 -24.21 7.45
N SER A 185 19.34 -24.99 7.76
CA SER A 185 18.01 -24.48 8.03
C SER A 185 18.01 -23.74 9.36
N THR A 186 17.84 -22.42 9.34
CA THR A 186 17.70 -21.62 10.54
C THR A 186 16.32 -21.89 11.16
N THR A 187 16.27 -22.66 12.22
CA THR A 187 15.07 -22.88 13.01
C THR A 187 14.94 -21.75 14.02
N THR A 188 13.96 -20.88 13.83
CA THR A 188 13.61 -19.87 14.84
C THR A 188 12.84 -20.57 15.97
N GLU A 189 13.50 -20.86 17.08
CA GLU A 189 12.83 -21.38 18.26
C GLU A 189 12.13 -20.24 19.00
N THR A 190 10.80 -20.31 19.07
CA THR A 190 10.01 -19.45 19.93
C THR A 190 9.86 -20.15 21.28
N ASN A 191 10.64 -19.74 22.27
CA ASN A 191 10.50 -20.26 23.62
C ASN A 191 9.33 -19.55 24.30
N VAL A 192 8.30 -20.29 24.63
CA VAL A 192 7.17 -19.84 25.46
C VAL A 192 7.42 -20.40 26.87
N SER A 193 7.74 -19.53 27.83
CA SER A 193 7.83 -19.92 29.24
C SER A 193 6.55 -19.48 29.95
N GLU A 194 5.81 -20.43 30.53
CA GLU A 194 4.68 -20.15 31.40
C GLU A 194 5.16 -20.26 32.85
N THR A 195 5.16 -19.12 33.57
CA THR A 195 5.44 -19.11 35.00
C THR A 195 4.20 -18.66 35.75
N GLY A 196 3.75 -19.44 36.71
CA GLY A 196 2.49 -19.21 37.44
C GLY A 196 2.56 -18.14 38.52
N GLY A 197 1.49 -17.36 38.60
CA GLY A 197 0.95 -16.83 39.83
C GLY A 197 1.48 -15.55 40.40
N SER A 198 1.05 -14.36 39.90
CA SER A 198 0.99 -13.18 40.76
C SER A 198 -0.26 -12.35 40.46
N LYS A 199 -0.86 -11.77 41.49
CA LYS A 199 -2.05 -10.91 41.45
C LYS A 199 -1.71 -9.50 40.87
N LEU A 200 -0.99 -9.42 39.78
CA LEU A 200 -0.67 -8.16 39.13
C LEU A 200 -1.71 -7.83 38.06
N LYS A 201 -2.15 -6.60 38.03
CA LYS A 201 -3.01 -6.05 36.97
C LYS A 201 -2.37 -6.32 35.60
N LYS A 202 -3.19 -6.70 34.63
CA LYS A 202 -2.78 -6.89 33.24
C LYS A 202 -1.93 -5.71 32.77
N ARG A 203 -0.68 -5.96 32.45
CA ARG A 203 0.25 -5.00 31.91
C ARG A 203 1.01 -5.64 30.77
N ASP A 204 0.75 -5.17 29.56
CA ASP A 204 1.49 -5.61 28.39
C ASP A 204 2.79 -4.80 28.32
N VAL A 205 3.92 -5.47 28.32
CA VAL A 205 5.24 -4.85 28.12
C VAL A 205 5.80 -5.40 26.83
N THR A 206 6.08 -4.51 25.89
CA THR A 206 6.70 -4.84 24.62
C THR A 206 8.07 -4.20 24.56
N GLU A 207 9.09 -5.00 24.35
CA GLU A 207 10.46 -4.56 24.12
C GLU A 207 10.73 -4.53 22.61
N TYR A 208 11.41 -3.51 22.14
CA TYR A 208 11.70 -3.30 20.74
C TYR A 208 13.20 -3.21 20.49
N ILE A 209 13.63 -3.64 19.32
CA ILE A 209 14.98 -3.44 18.79
C ILE A 209 14.87 -2.81 17.42
N VAL A 210 15.63 -1.72 17.18
CA VAL A 210 15.67 -1.07 15.87
C VAL A 210 16.55 -1.86 14.90
N ASP A 211 16.00 -2.23 13.74
CA ASP A 211 16.69 -3.02 12.70
C ASP A 211 17.03 -2.14 11.47
N ASP A 212 18.34 -1.90 11.28
CA ASP A 212 18.82 -1.10 10.15
C ASP A 212 18.67 -1.82 8.80
N ASN A 213 18.69 -3.15 8.76
CA ASN A 213 18.53 -3.91 7.52
C ASN A 213 17.09 -3.80 7.02
N ASP A 214 16.13 -3.94 7.91
CA ASP A 214 14.71 -3.80 7.57
C ASP A 214 14.40 -2.34 7.20
N THR A 215 14.99 -1.37 7.89
CA THR A 215 14.93 0.07 7.53
C THR A 215 15.42 0.31 6.10
N THR A 216 16.54 -0.31 5.71
CA THR A 216 17.09 -0.19 4.36
C THR A 216 16.14 -0.77 3.30
N LYS A 217 15.49 -1.90 3.59
CA LYS A 217 14.50 -2.52 2.68
C LYS A 217 13.26 -1.65 2.53
N LEU A 218 12.75 -1.08 3.63
CA LEU A 218 11.64 -0.12 3.61
C LEU A 218 11.97 1.07 2.69
N GLU A 219 13.13 1.70 2.91
CA GLU A 219 13.59 2.84 2.12
C GLU A 219 13.69 2.49 0.63
N ALA A 220 14.27 1.35 0.28
CA ALA A 220 14.42 0.92 -1.10
C ALA A 220 13.07 0.71 -1.81
N ASN A 221 12.10 0.04 -1.16
CA ASN A 221 10.77 -0.18 -1.71
C ASN A 221 9.98 1.12 -1.91
N MET A 222 10.07 2.05 -0.95
CA MET A 222 9.35 3.32 -1.02
C MET A 222 9.98 4.26 -2.06
N LYS A 223 11.31 4.25 -2.18
CA LYS A 223 12.05 5.02 -3.18
C LYS A 223 11.57 4.77 -4.60
N GLU A 224 11.26 3.51 -4.94
CA GLU A 224 10.73 3.15 -6.24
C GLU A 224 9.40 3.88 -6.53
N ILE A 225 8.49 3.90 -5.57
CA ILE A 225 7.18 4.55 -5.70
C ILE A 225 7.31 6.07 -5.81
N PHE A 226 8.11 6.69 -4.93
CA PHE A 226 8.34 8.14 -4.98
C PHE A 226 8.98 8.57 -6.30
N THR A 227 9.95 7.80 -6.81
CA THR A 227 10.58 8.08 -8.12
C THR A 227 9.58 8.02 -9.27
N LYS A 228 8.69 7.01 -9.26
CA LYS A 228 7.60 6.88 -10.25
C LYS A 228 6.58 8.02 -10.14
N SER A 229 6.44 8.59 -8.95
CA SER A 229 5.56 9.72 -8.66
C SER A 229 6.24 11.09 -8.86
N ARG A 230 7.35 11.13 -9.61
CA ARG A 230 8.12 12.32 -10.00
C ARG A 230 8.82 13.06 -8.85
N PHE A 231 9.01 12.45 -7.70
CA PHE A 231 9.90 12.95 -6.68
C PHE A 231 11.36 12.56 -6.96
N GLU A 232 12.29 13.29 -6.38
CA GLU A 232 13.69 12.89 -6.23
C GLU A 232 13.89 12.40 -4.79
N PRO A 233 13.69 11.10 -4.50
CA PRO A 233 13.85 10.58 -3.15
C PRO A 233 15.33 10.54 -2.77
N VAL A 234 15.66 11.19 -1.66
CA VAL A 234 17.01 11.22 -1.09
C VAL A 234 17.01 10.57 0.30
N SER A 235 18.11 9.89 0.63
CA SER A 235 18.29 9.35 1.98
C SER A 235 18.55 10.49 2.95
N GLY A 236 17.66 10.66 3.94
CA GLY A 236 17.81 11.67 4.97
C GLY A 236 19.12 11.55 5.75
N PRO A 237 19.50 10.35 6.23
CA PRO A 237 20.79 10.11 6.88
C PRO A 237 22.00 10.65 6.11
N ARG A 238 21.99 10.49 4.77
CA ARG A 238 23.08 11.00 3.92
C ARG A 238 23.12 12.51 3.80
N GLN A 239 21.97 13.17 3.95
CA GLN A 239 21.90 14.64 3.86
C GLN A 239 22.46 15.30 5.11
N VAL A 240 22.18 14.75 6.31
CA VAL A 240 22.63 15.31 7.59
C VAL A 240 23.98 14.81 8.06
N ARG A 241 24.53 13.75 7.46
CA ARG A 241 25.89 13.18 7.64
C ARG A 241 26.47 13.26 9.06
N ARG A 242 27.19 14.39 9.35
CA ARG A 242 27.97 14.53 10.60
C ARG A 242 27.10 14.50 11.85
N LYS A 243 25.88 15.03 11.79
CA LYS A 243 24.94 15.05 12.90
C LYS A 243 24.12 13.78 13.01
N TRP A 244 24.09 12.95 11.94
CA TRP A 244 23.24 11.76 11.91
C TRP A 244 23.48 10.81 13.08
N ARG A 245 24.72 10.64 13.51
CA ARG A 245 25.02 9.70 14.60
C ARG A 245 24.32 10.08 15.90
N SER A 246 24.38 11.35 16.32
CA SER A 246 23.70 11.82 17.54
C SER A 246 22.19 11.73 17.41
N LEU A 247 21.62 12.28 16.30
CA LEU A 247 20.19 12.26 16.04
C LEU A 247 19.65 10.81 15.99
N LYS A 248 20.38 9.90 15.34
CA LYS A 248 19.99 8.48 15.30
C LYS A 248 19.95 7.87 16.68
N THR A 249 20.93 8.14 17.53
CA THR A 249 20.97 7.58 18.89
C THR A 249 19.72 8.00 19.68
N GLU A 250 19.37 9.27 19.66
CA GLU A 250 18.19 9.78 20.37
C GLU A 250 16.87 9.18 19.84
N ILE A 251 16.77 9.00 18.50
CA ILE A 251 15.60 8.36 17.88
C ILE A 251 15.52 6.89 18.28
N VAL A 252 16.64 6.17 18.21
CA VAL A 252 16.69 4.72 18.53
C VAL A 252 16.32 4.52 19.99
N ASP A 253 16.93 5.28 20.91
CA ASP A 253 16.63 5.20 22.34
C ASP A 253 15.14 5.42 22.62
N SER A 254 14.51 6.39 21.94
CA SER A 254 13.07 6.64 22.09
C SER A 254 12.23 5.50 21.52
N LEU A 255 12.57 5.00 20.32
CA LEU A 255 11.81 3.95 19.64
C LEU A 255 11.89 2.61 20.39
N GLU A 256 13.04 2.25 20.93
CA GLU A 256 13.24 1.02 21.71
C GLU A 256 12.49 1.06 23.05
N ASN A 257 12.34 2.26 23.63
CA ASN A 257 11.51 2.47 24.81
C ASN A 257 9.99 2.61 24.50
N GLY A 258 9.57 2.28 23.30
CA GLY A 258 8.15 2.32 22.89
C GLY A 258 7.63 3.72 22.52
N GLY A 259 8.51 4.72 22.49
CA GLY A 259 8.19 6.08 22.04
C GLY A 259 8.11 6.20 20.50
N GLY A 260 8.03 7.43 20.03
CA GLY A 260 8.13 7.81 18.63
C GLY A 260 9.45 8.53 18.33
N ILE A 261 9.54 9.12 17.13
CA ILE A 261 10.65 10.02 16.80
C ILE A 261 10.43 11.31 17.60
N PRO A 262 11.40 11.74 18.46
CA PRO A 262 11.25 12.94 19.29
C PRO A 262 11.06 14.21 18.45
N GLU A 263 10.16 15.10 18.85
CA GLU A 263 9.85 16.32 18.10
C GLU A 263 11.05 17.24 17.95
N GLU A 264 11.86 17.38 18.99
CA GLU A 264 13.07 18.21 18.95
C GLU A 264 14.06 17.72 17.90
N VAL A 265 14.21 16.38 17.77
CA VAL A 265 15.03 15.75 16.75
C VAL A 265 14.44 15.96 15.36
N GLN A 266 13.10 15.90 15.23
CA GLN A 266 12.42 16.19 13.96
C GLN A 266 12.72 17.62 13.52
N TRP A 267 12.55 18.61 14.37
CA TRP A 267 12.83 20.03 14.08
C TRP A 267 14.29 20.24 13.64
N GLU A 268 15.26 19.66 14.36
CA GLU A 268 16.67 19.76 13.96
C GLU A 268 16.91 19.14 12.56
N ILE A 269 16.27 18.03 12.26
CA ILE A 269 16.37 17.40 10.93
C ILE A 269 15.72 18.28 9.86
N GLU A 270 14.55 18.88 10.14
CA GLU A 270 13.85 19.79 9.21
C GLU A 270 14.71 20.98 8.83
N ASP A 271 15.34 21.64 9.81
CA ASP A 271 16.26 22.75 9.59
C ASP A 271 17.44 22.35 8.70
N LEU A 272 18.07 21.22 9.01
CA LEU A 272 19.18 20.70 8.23
C LEU A 272 18.78 20.32 6.78
N MET A 273 17.56 19.86 6.59
CA MET A 273 17.02 19.52 5.26
C MET A 273 16.66 20.77 4.47
N ALA A 274 16.10 21.79 5.13
CA ALA A 274 15.82 23.09 4.49
C ALA A 274 17.10 23.72 3.95
N GLU A 275 18.21 23.70 4.69
CA GLU A 275 19.53 24.15 4.23
C GLU A 275 20.03 23.41 2.97
N LYS A 276 19.56 22.19 2.71
CA LYS A 276 19.92 21.37 1.54
C LYS A 276 18.94 21.49 0.38
N ASN A 277 18.02 22.46 0.44
CA ASN A 277 16.95 22.63 -0.55
C ASN A 277 16.14 21.35 -0.77
N VAL A 278 15.82 20.65 0.30
CA VAL A 278 14.87 19.55 0.31
C VAL A 278 13.47 20.15 0.42
N ASN A 279 12.53 19.69 -0.41
CA ASN A 279 11.17 20.22 -0.43
C ASN A 279 10.24 19.53 0.55
N TYR A 280 10.48 18.23 0.81
CA TYR A 280 9.66 17.42 1.69
C TYR A 280 10.52 16.50 2.55
N VAL A 281 10.15 16.35 3.80
CA VAL A 281 10.70 15.32 4.70
C VAL A 281 9.60 14.36 5.11
N VAL A 282 9.89 13.07 5.06
CA VAL A 282 9.01 12.01 5.55
C VAL A 282 9.69 11.35 6.73
N PHE A 283 9.04 11.41 7.88
CA PHE A 283 9.38 10.64 9.06
C PHE A 283 8.44 9.45 9.16
N ALA A 284 8.97 8.23 9.28
CA ALA A 284 8.15 7.05 9.49
C ALA A 284 8.84 5.98 10.32
N TYR A 285 8.05 5.26 11.12
CA TYR A 285 8.53 4.07 11.80
C TYR A 285 7.52 2.94 11.73
N PHE A 286 8.05 1.74 11.65
CA PHE A 286 7.33 0.51 11.38
C PHE A 286 7.63 -0.53 12.46
N ASP A 287 6.60 -1.26 12.84
CA ASP A 287 6.70 -2.36 13.80
C ASP A 287 6.65 -3.70 13.07
N VAL A 288 7.70 -4.48 13.21
CA VAL A 288 7.76 -5.88 12.78
C VAL A 288 7.33 -6.74 13.96
N GLY A 289 6.18 -7.39 13.83
CA GLY A 289 5.62 -8.21 14.89
C GLY A 289 6.20 -9.62 14.94
N ILE A 290 5.75 -10.38 15.92
CA ILE A 290 6.15 -11.77 16.13
C ILE A 290 5.56 -12.65 15.03
N SER A 291 6.35 -13.63 14.56
CA SER A 291 5.89 -14.59 13.56
C SER A 291 4.77 -15.48 14.08
N GLU A 292 3.86 -15.81 13.20
CA GLU A 292 2.78 -16.75 13.45
C GLU A 292 2.73 -17.81 12.35
N THR A 293 2.12 -18.95 12.63
CA THR A 293 1.84 -19.97 11.60
C THR A 293 0.43 -19.79 11.07
N ASP A 294 0.28 -19.65 9.77
CA ASP A 294 -1.02 -19.67 9.11
C ASP A 294 -1.61 -21.07 9.17
N LYS A 295 -2.71 -21.21 9.92
CA LYS A 295 -3.38 -22.49 10.15
C LYS A 295 -3.97 -23.12 8.87
N SER A 296 -4.15 -22.34 7.82
CA SER A 296 -4.76 -22.80 6.57
C SER A 296 -3.78 -23.51 5.64
N ASN A 297 -2.53 -23.12 5.65
CA ASN A 297 -1.51 -23.60 4.70
C ASN A 297 -0.17 -23.97 5.36
N GLY A 298 -0.02 -23.74 6.66
CA GLY A 298 1.20 -24.05 7.41
C GLY A 298 2.37 -23.07 7.17
N ASN A 299 2.16 -22.02 6.39
CA ASN A 299 3.20 -21.02 6.11
C ASN A 299 3.48 -20.14 7.32
N THR A 300 4.71 -19.68 7.45
CA THR A 300 5.07 -18.63 8.40
C THR A 300 4.51 -17.29 7.89
N VAL A 301 3.89 -16.51 8.77
CA VAL A 301 3.43 -15.16 8.50
C VAL A 301 4.02 -14.19 9.51
N VAL A 302 4.44 -13.01 9.05
CA VAL A 302 5.00 -11.97 9.89
C VAL A 302 4.20 -10.68 9.67
N PRO A 303 3.51 -10.16 10.70
CA PRO A 303 2.83 -8.88 10.58
C PRO A 303 3.83 -7.73 10.59
N VAL A 304 3.68 -6.79 9.67
CA VAL A 304 4.43 -5.51 9.67
C VAL A 304 3.45 -4.36 9.60
N ALA A 305 3.54 -3.46 10.55
CA ALA A 305 2.63 -2.34 10.68
C ALA A 305 3.36 -1.01 10.51
N LEU A 306 2.77 -0.07 9.76
CA LEU A 306 3.12 1.33 9.85
C LEU A 306 2.48 1.88 11.12
N THR A 307 3.30 2.28 12.08
CA THR A 307 2.81 2.89 13.32
C THR A 307 2.50 4.36 13.09
N LYS A 308 3.45 5.09 12.52
CA LYS A 308 3.27 6.50 12.16
C LYS A 308 4.13 6.84 10.94
N ALA A 309 3.57 7.60 10.00
CA ALA A 309 4.34 8.34 9.01
C ALA A 309 3.79 9.77 8.93
N GLU A 310 4.67 10.73 8.90
CA GLU A 310 4.36 12.16 8.80
C GLU A 310 5.13 12.78 7.66
N ILE A 311 4.45 13.64 6.89
CA ILE A 311 5.07 14.44 5.84
C ILE A 311 5.08 15.89 6.24
N ILE A 312 6.24 16.50 6.09
CA ILE A 312 6.48 17.91 6.34
C ILE A 312 6.96 18.56 5.04
N LYS A 313 6.29 19.63 4.63
CA LYS A 313 6.72 20.47 3.53
C LYS A 313 7.68 21.53 4.07
N LEU A 314 8.88 21.55 3.50
CA LEU A 314 9.88 22.56 3.75
C LEU A 314 9.79 23.65 2.67
N GLY A 315 10.04 24.89 3.02
CA GLY A 315 9.96 26.04 2.10
C GLY A 315 10.76 27.22 2.59
N SER A 316 10.48 28.41 2.05
CA SER A 316 11.09 29.67 2.51
C SER A 316 10.48 30.22 3.81
N GLY A 317 9.49 29.57 4.37
CA GLY A 317 8.84 29.87 5.64
C GLY A 317 8.96 28.70 6.61
N ASP A 318 8.16 28.76 7.69
CA ASP A 318 8.12 27.69 8.69
C ASP A 318 7.71 26.35 8.06
N PRO A 319 8.27 25.22 8.53
CA PRO A 319 7.88 23.88 8.10
C PRO A 319 6.39 23.63 8.33
N VAL A 320 5.72 23.01 7.37
CA VAL A 320 4.27 22.75 7.43
C VAL A 320 4.01 21.26 7.35
N SER A 321 3.41 20.69 8.40
CA SER A 321 2.94 19.32 8.37
C SER A 321 1.77 19.17 7.39
N LEU A 322 1.93 18.35 6.37
CA LEU A 322 0.86 18.01 5.43
C LEU A 322 -0.10 16.99 6.00
N GLY A 323 0.31 16.26 6.99
CA GLY A 323 -0.49 15.30 7.73
C GLY A 323 0.25 14.04 8.08
N THR A 324 -0.48 13.19 8.80
CA THR A 324 0.03 11.93 9.33
C THR A 324 -0.82 10.77 8.81
N ILE A 325 -0.19 9.66 8.50
CA ILE A 325 -0.84 8.39 8.22
C ILE A 325 -0.33 7.32 9.20
N GLY A 326 -1.14 6.32 9.47
CA GLY A 326 -0.79 5.21 10.35
C GLY A 326 -1.82 4.10 10.29
N GLY A 327 -1.60 3.04 11.07
CA GLY A 327 -2.52 1.92 11.14
C GLY A 327 -2.56 1.03 9.90
N ILE A 328 -1.59 1.16 8.97
CA ILE A 328 -1.43 0.24 7.85
C ILE A 328 -0.76 -1.02 8.38
N ASN A 329 -1.45 -2.14 8.31
CA ASN A 329 -0.92 -3.43 8.72
C ASN A 329 -0.95 -4.39 7.53
N GLU A 330 0.18 -5.01 7.23
CA GLU A 330 0.32 -6.04 6.20
C GLU A 330 0.87 -7.30 6.84
N LYS A 331 0.21 -8.41 6.51
CA LYS A 331 0.57 -9.73 7.00
C LYS A 331 0.71 -10.66 5.80
N ARG A 332 1.94 -11.02 5.47
CA ARG A 332 2.26 -11.85 4.31
C ARG A 332 2.93 -13.14 4.74
N GLY A 333 2.66 -14.20 3.99
CA GLY A 333 3.26 -15.50 4.22
C GLY A 333 4.57 -15.67 3.45
N GLY A 334 5.39 -16.61 3.95
CA GLY A 334 6.61 -17.10 3.32
C GLY A 334 6.91 -18.51 3.78
N ILE A 335 7.84 -19.17 3.12
CA ILE A 335 8.29 -20.52 3.50
C ILE A 335 8.99 -20.50 4.86
N ASN A 336 9.65 -19.37 5.17
CA ASN A 336 10.36 -19.13 6.42
C ASN A 336 10.09 -17.71 6.94
N TYR A 337 10.64 -17.39 8.11
CA TYR A 337 10.51 -16.09 8.76
C TYR A 337 10.98 -14.94 7.87
N ASP A 338 12.17 -15.05 7.29
CA ASP A 338 12.78 -13.96 6.52
C ASP A 338 12.01 -13.65 5.25
N GLU A 339 11.53 -14.67 4.55
CA GLU A 339 10.69 -14.49 3.37
C GLU A 339 9.35 -13.84 3.73
N ALA A 340 8.68 -14.34 4.77
CA ALA A 340 7.43 -13.77 5.25
C ALA A 340 7.59 -12.31 5.69
N LYS A 341 8.66 -12.01 6.44
CA LYS A 341 9.03 -10.66 6.86
C LYS A 341 9.27 -9.75 5.66
N ASN A 342 10.10 -10.18 4.70
CA ASN A 342 10.41 -9.39 3.51
C ASN A 342 9.17 -9.12 2.65
N ASN A 343 8.28 -10.10 2.50
CA ASN A 343 7.03 -9.95 1.77
C ASN A 343 6.11 -8.91 2.45
N SER A 344 6.02 -8.93 3.78
CA SER A 344 5.23 -7.98 4.55
C SER A 344 5.84 -6.57 4.52
N ILE A 345 7.17 -6.44 4.64
CA ILE A 345 7.89 -5.17 4.49
C ILE A 345 7.64 -4.58 3.10
N ALA A 346 7.75 -5.37 2.04
CA ALA A 346 7.50 -4.90 0.69
C ALA A 346 6.05 -4.43 0.49
N ALA A 347 5.08 -5.14 1.05
CA ALA A 347 3.67 -4.79 0.95
C ALA A 347 3.35 -3.49 1.71
N VAL A 348 3.76 -3.38 2.98
CA VAL A 348 3.50 -2.19 3.81
C VAL A 348 4.21 -0.96 3.25
N SER A 349 5.46 -1.09 2.79
CA SER A 349 6.23 0.01 2.19
C SER A 349 5.54 0.58 0.97
N LYS A 350 5.13 -0.30 0.04
CA LYS A 350 4.47 0.12 -1.20
C LYS A 350 3.15 0.82 -0.92
N ARG A 351 2.37 0.32 0.03
CA ARG A 351 1.11 0.93 0.42
C ARG A 351 1.33 2.29 1.09
N THR A 352 2.22 2.35 2.07
CA THR A 352 2.59 3.59 2.75
C THR A 352 3.06 4.67 1.77
N ALA A 353 3.97 4.33 0.84
CA ALA A 353 4.46 5.29 -0.15
C ALA A 353 3.35 5.85 -1.03
N ARG A 354 2.39 5.02 -1.46
CA ARG A 354 1.24 5.48 -2.26
C ARG A 354 0.34 6.42 -1.46
N ASP A 355 0.04 6.08 -0.21
CA ASP A 355 -0.79 6.91 0.65
C ASP A 355 -0.11 8.25 0.96
N LEU A 356 1.22 8.26 1.16
CA LEU A 356 2.00 9.49 1.33
C LEU A 356 2.00 10.35 0.06
N VAL A 357 2.20 9.76 -1.12
CA VAL A 357 2.11 10.48 -2.41
C VAL A 357 0.73 11.12 -2.58
N ALA A 358 -0.33 10.40 -2.26
CA ALA A 358 -1.68 10.94 -2.34
C ALA A 358 -1.90 12.08 -1.35
N LEU A 359 -1.37 11.98 -0.15
CA LEU A 359 -1.44 13.05 0.85
C LEU A 359 -0.72 14.31 0.36
N ILE A 360 0.48 14.19 -0.23
CA ILE A 360 1.18 15.32 -0.84
C ILE A 360 0.33 15.91 -1.97
N ASN A 361 -0.21 15.08 -2.87
CA ASN A 361 -1.00 15.52 -4.00
C ASN A 361 -2.29 16.23 -3.58
N SER A 362 -2.91 15.81 -2.48
CA SER A 362 -4.16 16.41 -2.00
C SER A 362 -3.98 17.72 -1.27
N LYS A 363 -2.83 17.95 -0.62
CA LYS A 363 -2.60 19.10 0.26
C LYS A 363 -1.39 19.94 -0.10
N GLY A 364 -0.45 19.40 -0.83
CA GLY A 364 0.93 19.89 -0.85
C GLY A 364 1.28 20.86 -1.95
N ILE A 365 0.38 21.18 -2.86
CA ILE A 365 0.78 21.88 -4.07
C ILE A 365 -0.07 23.13 -4.26
N ASN A 366 0.33 24.16 -3.58
CA ASN A 366 -0.01 25.54 -3.95
C ASN A 366 1.26 26.37 -3.88
#